data_4761ee7db3affd6aea630e2a8a8e1d9a
#
_entry.id   4761ee7db3affd6aea630e2a8a8e1d9a
#
_cell.length_a   1.000
_cell.length_b   1.000
_cell.length_c   1.000
_cell.angle_alpha   90.00
_cell.angle_beta   90.00
_cell.angle_gamma   90.00
#
_symmetry.space_group_name_H-M   'P 1'
#
loop_
_entity.id
_entity.type
_entity.pdbx_description
1 polymer ?
#
loop_
_entity_poly.entity_id
_entity_poly.type
_entity_poly.pdbx_seq_one_letter_code
_entity_poly.pdbx_strand_id
1 'polypeptide(L)'
;MNKTWTTEEELAPGILVYHDALPNGMEVIKQLEAVLEDPTNHYGYAEAMVGYAQKMPEYRDCYDFKYKRTDIDRDQSPAGDELRSVWDVVHNSMVGPVADYCRRFPIGELKYWEANNFIKYGPGQHFQEHTDHGFSYNSTLSAVLYPNDDYEGGELFFRLQNLTVKAKAGDLFLFPSNFMYPHRAMPVESGFKYSIVTMLDYSAKFHTPEMYHETGN
;
A
#
# COMPACT_ATOMS: atom_id res chain seq x y z
N MET A 1 -22.71 3.72 -7.80
CA MET A 1 -21.92 3.75 -6.54
C MET A 1 -21.71 5.20 -6.19
N ASN A 2 -21.88 5.59 -4.95
CA ASN A 2 -21.54 6.95 -4.52
C ASN A 2 -20.03 7.12 -4.60
N LYS A 3 -19.57 8.27 -5.10
CA LYS A 3 -18.16 8.64 -5.17
C LYS A 3 -17.62 8.79 -3.75
N THR A 4 -16.53 8.07 -3.41
CA THR A 4 -15.90 8.09 -2.06
C THR A 4 -14.74 9.08 -1.96
N TRP A 5 -14.42 9.79 -3.05
CA TRP A 5 -13.36 10.80 -3.11
C TRP A 5 -13.92 12.14 -3.59
N THR A 6 -13.25 13.24 -3.29
CA THR A 6 -13.69 14.59 -3.64
C THR A 6 -13.32 14.96 -5.08
N THR A 7 -12.06 14.84 -5.43
CA THR A 7 -11.51 15.12 -6.76
C THR A 7 -10.45 14.12 -7.14
N GLU A 8 -10.16 14.01 -8.44
CA GLU A 8 -9.04 13.23 -8.97
C GLU A 8 -8.22 14.06 -9.94
N GLU A 9 -6.91 13.78 -9.99
CA GLU A 9 -5.95 14.44 -10.88
C GLU A 9 -4.99 13.41 -11.48
N GLU A 10 -4.67 13.55 -12.77
CA GLU A 10 -3.58 12.82 -13.42
C GLU A 10 -2.30 13.66 -13.34
N LEU A 11 -1.37 13.24 -12.49
CA LEU A 11 -0.12 13.96 -12.22
C LEU A 11 0.94 13.72 -13.29
N ALA A 12 0.91 12.56 -13.92
CA ALA A 12 1.70 12.16 -15.07
C ALA A 12 0.99 10.99 -15.76
N PRO A 13 1.33 10.64 -17.02
CA PRO A 13 0.67 9.55 -17.72
C PRO A 13 0.56 8.29 -16.86
N GLY A 14 -0.67 7.86 -16.57
CA GLY A 14 -0.97 6.68 -15.75
C GLY A 14 -0.78 6.84 -14.25
N ILE A 15 -0.36 7.98 -13.72
CA ILE A 15 -0.26 8.25 -12.28
C ILE A 15 -1.41 9.16 -11.89
N LEU A 16 -2.40 8.61 -11.18
CA LEU A 16 -3.56 9.36 -10.69
C LEU A 16 -3.52 9.48 -9.18
N VAL A 17 -3.96 10.65 -8.68
CA VAL A 17 -4.30 10.85 -7.27
C VAL A 17 -5.81 11.03 -7.12
N TYR A 18 -6.38 10.38 -6.12
CA TYR A 18 -7.77 10.51 -5.69
C TYR A 18 -7.77 11.13 -4.31
N HIS A 19 -8.20 12.39 -4.22
CA HIS A 19 -8.18 13.16 -2.98
C HIS A 19 -9.33 12.77 -2.05
N ASP A 20 -9.05 12.77 -0.74
CA ASP A 20 -10.01 12.41 0.31
C ASP A 20 -10.64 11.01 0.13
N ALA A 21 -9.91 10.06 -0.46
CA ALA A 21 -10.38 8.68 -0.58
C ALA A 21 -10.60 8.03 0.80
N LEU A 22 -9.78 8.41 1.78
CA LEU A 22 -9.90 8.00 3.19
C LEU A 22 -9.79 9.22 4.13
N PRO A 23 -10.85 10.04 4.30
CA PRO A 23 -10.77 11.29 5.06
C PRO A 23 -10.44 11.12 6.55
N ASN A 24 -10.72 9.94 7.14
CA ASN A 24 -10.45 9.62 8.55
C ASN A 24 -9.25 8.66 8.71
N GLY A 25 -8.22 8.80 7.88
CA GLY A 25 -7.10 7.87 7.82
C GLY A 25 -6.41 7.64 9.16
N MET A 26 -6.20 8.68 9.96
CA MET A 26 -5.56 8.54 11.27
C MET A 26 -6.44 7.86 12.34
N GLU A 27 -7.76 7.87 12.20
CA GLU A 27 -8.63 7.08 13.08
C GLU A 27 -8.45 5.58 12.79
N VAL A 28 -8.35 5.22 11.50
CA VAL A 28 -8.06 3.85 11.06
C VAL A 28 -6.68 3.38 11.58
N ILE A 29 -5.65 4.23 11.48
CA ILE A 29 -4.32 3.92 12.02
C ILE A 29 -4.35 3.73 13.54
N LYS A 30 -5.04 4.59 14.29
CA LYS A 30 -5.18 4.46 15.74
C LYS A 30 -5.89 3.17 16.14
N GLN A 31 -6.95 2.79 15.42
CA GLN A 31 -7.64 1.51 15.64
C GLN A 31 -6.71 0.32 15.37
N LEU A 32 -5.94 0.37 14.28
CA LEU A 32 -4.94 -0.64 13.98
C LEU A 32 -3.86 -0.73 15.07
N GLU A 33 -3.24 0.42 15.42
CA GLU A 33 -2.15 0.46 16.40
C GLU A 33 -2.61 -0.03 17.78
N ALA A 34 -3.87 0.22 18.19
CA ALA A 34 -4.43 -0.32 19.40
C ALA A 34 -4.43 -1.86 19.43
N VAL A 35 -4.65 -2.50 18.27
CA VAL A 35 -4.51 -3.96 18.15
C VAL A 35 -3.05 -4.38 18.17
N LEU A 36 -2.17 -3.69 17.42
CA LEU A 36 -0.77 -4.11 17.29
C LEU A 36 0.07 -3.87 18.56
N GLU A 37 -0.35 -2.96 19.42
CA GLU A 37 0.31 -2.64 20.69
C GLU A 37 -0.25 -3.44 21.88
N ASP A 38 -1.35 -4.17 21.70
CA ASP A 38 -1.95 -5.00 22.74
C ASP A 38 -1.11 -6.29 22.95
N PRO A 39 -0.43 -6.43 24.10
CA PRO A 39 0.44 -7.56 24.38
C PRO A 39 -0.30 -8.90 24.55
N THR A 40 -1.63 -8.89 24.58
CA THR A 40 -2.45 -10.11 24.74
C THR A 40 -2.67 -10.86 23.44
N ASN A 41 -2.37 -10.24 22.29
CA ASN A 41 -2.44 -10.88 20.98
C ASN A 41 -1.03 -11.07 20.37
N HIS A 42 -0.97 -11.65 19.18
CA HIS A 42 0.29 -11.97 18.48
C HIS A 42 0.60 -11.03 17.31
N TYR A 43 -0.24 -10.03 17.09
CA TYR A 43 -0.05 -9.05 16.00
C TYR A 43 0.95 -7.98 16.40
N GLY A 44 1.66 -7.43 15.42
CA GLY A 44 2.62 -6.36 15.63
C GLY A 44 3.28 -5.90 14.36
N TYR A 45 3.83 -4.71 14.38
CA TYR A 45 4.73 -4.26 13.32
C TYR A 45 6.02 -5.09 13.32
N ALA A 46 6.50 -5.40 12.13
CA ALA A 46 7.81 -6.02 11.93
C ALA A 46 8.71 -5.09 11.12
N GLU A 47 10.03 -5.25 11.24
CA GLU A 47 10.96 -4.59 10.34
C GLU A 47 10.73 -5.10 8.91
N ALA A 48 10.57 -4.17 7.96
CA ALA A 48 10.21 -4.51 6.60
C ALA A 48 11.30 -5.32 5.89
N MET A 49 10.88 -6.24 5.05
CA MET A 49 11.76 -7.10 4.25
C MET A 49 11.61 -6.79 2.76
N VAL A 50 12.58 -7.20 1.95
CA VAL A 50 12.59 -7.09 0.48
C VAL A 50 12.77 -8.46 -0.17
N GLY A 51 12.26 -8.61 -1.40
CA GLY A 51 12.41 -9.81 -2.22
C GLY A 51 12.03 -11.09 -1.46
N TYR A 52 12.95 -12.05 -1.39
CA TYR A 52 12.75 -13.33 -0.69
C TYR A 52 12.99 -13.20 0.84
N ALA A 53 12.24 -12.31 1.49
CA ALA A 53 12.30 -12.09 2.94
C ALA A 53 13.72 -11.69 3.44
N GLN A 54 14.43 -10.85 2.69
CA GLN A 54 15.74 -10.34 3.09
C GLN A 54 15.58 -8.99 3.81
N LYS A 55 16.24 -8.86 4.95
CA LYS A 55 16.35 -7.61 5.68
C LYS A 55 17.50 -6.79 5.10
N MET A 56 17.19 -5.66 4.47
CA MET A 56 18.14 -4.75 3.83
C MET A 56 17.79 -3.29 4.19
N PRO A 57 18.15 -2.82 5.40
CA PRO A 57 17.77 -1.48 5.88
C PRO A 57 18.30 -0.34 5.02
N GLU A 58 19.48 -0.53 4.37
CA GLU A 58 20.04 0.42 3.40
C GLU A 58 19.17 0.58 2.14
N TYR A 59 18.28 -0.38 1.87
CA TYR A 59 17.37 -0.37 0.73
C TYR A 59 15.91 -0.07 1.15
N ARG A 60 15.43 -0.74 2.20
CA ARG A 60 14.08 -0.54 2.77
C ARG A 60 14.18 -0.50 4.29
N ASP A 61 14.11 0.70 4.85
CA ASP A 61 14.07 0.93 6.29
C ASP A 61 12.69 1.48 6.67
N CYS A 62 11.87 0.65 7.24
CA CYS A 62 10.56 0.99 7.78
C CYS A 62 10.01 -0.19 8.59
N TYR A 63 8.89 0.03 9.25
CA TYR A 63 8.12 -1.04 9.86
C TYR A 63 6.88 -1.30 9.04
N ASP A 64 6.48 -2.57 8.91
CA ASP A 64 5.22 -2.90 8.24
C ASP A 64 4.40 -3.96 8.99
N PHE A 65 3.10 -3.91 8.76
CA PHE A 65 2.15 -4.94 9.15
C PHE A 65 1.30 -5.29 7.93
N LYS A 66 1.52 -6.48 7.38
CA LYS A 66 0.86 -6.96 6.18
C LYS A 66 -0.07 -8.11 6.49
N TYR A 67 -1.35 -7.98 6.13
CA TYR A 67 -2.31 -9.06 6.32
C TYR A 67 -3.33 -9.15 5.19
N LYS A 68 -3.77 -10.37 4.92
CA LYS A 68 -4.81 -10.69 3.93
C LYS A 68 -6.16 -10.83 4.61
N ARG A 69 -7.22 -10.52 3.90
CA ARG A 69 -8.58 -10.74 4.39
C ARG A 69 -8.81 -12.20 4.80
N THR A 70 -8.31 -13.14 3.99
CA THR A 70 -8.43 -14.58 4.25
C THR A 70 -7.76 -15.05 5.53
N ASP A 71 -6.74 -14.35 6.00
CA ASP A 71 -6.03 -14.70 7.23
C ASP A 71 -6.81 -14.24 8.45
N ILE A 72 -7.31 -12.99 8.42
CA ILE A 72 -8.12 -12.45 9.52
C ILE A 72 -9.52 -13.05 9.59
N ASP A 73 -10.09 -13.56 8.51
CA ASP A 73 -11.39 -14.25 8.54
C ASP A 73 -11.36 -15.56 9.36
N ARG A 74 -10.16 -16.11 9.57
CA ARG A 74 -9.95 -17.30 10.41
C ARG A 74 -9.79 -16.96 11.90
N ASP A 75 -9.44 -15.72 12.21
CA ASP A 75 -9.29 -15.28 13.59
C ASP A 75 -10.64 -14.81 14.14
N GLN A 76 -11.16 -15.55 15.12
CA GLN A 76 -12.43 -15.28 15.81
C GLN A 76 -12.23 -14.48 17.11
N SER A 77 -11.02 -13.97 17.34
CA SER A 77 -10.73 -13.14 18.52
C SER A 77 -11.25 -11.71 18.34
N PRO A 78 -11.39 -10.93 19.43
CA PRO A 78 -11.69 -9.50 19.33
C PRO A 78 -10.67 -8.72 18.47
N ALA A 79 -9.39 -9.09 18.51
CA ALA A 79 -8.35 -8.52 17.66
C ALA A 79 -8.63 -8.79 16.17
N GLY A 80 -9.07 -10.02 15.82
CA GLY A 80 -9.50 -10.36 14.47
C GLY A 80 -10.72 -9.54 13.99
N ASP A 81 -11.68 -9.28 14.88
CA ASP A 81 -12.84 -8.42 14.57
C ASP A 81 -12.43 -6.98 14.25
N GLU A 82 -11.53 -6.40 15.05
CA GLU A 82 -10.98 -5.06 14.81
C GLU A 82 -10.18 -5.00 13.50
N LEU A 83 -9.34 -5.98 13.23
CA LEU A 83 -8.57 -6.04 11.98
C LEU A 83 -9.47 -6.19 10.74
N ARG A 84 -10.59 -6.94 10.84
CA ARG A 84 -11.60 -7.00 9.77
C ARG A 84 -12.25 -5.66 9.53
N SER A 85 -12.60 -4.93 10.59
CA SER A 85 -13.16 -3.59 10.51
C SER A 85 -12.20 -2.61 9.81
N VAL A 86 -10.94 -2.60 10.23
CA VAL A 86 -9.88 -1.79 9.60
C VAL A 86 -9.71 -2.15 8.13
N TRP A 87 -9.66 -3.45 7.80
CA TRP A 87 -9.51 -3.93 6.43
C TRP A 87 -10.68 -3.49 5.55
N ASP A 88 -11.91 -3.62 6.03
CA ASP A 88 -13.12 -3.26 5.29
C ASP A 88 -13.17 -1.76 4.98
N VAL A 89 -12.82 -0.91 5.93
CA VAL A 89 -12.78 0.56 5.74
C VAL A 89 -11.75 0.91 4.65
N VAL A 90 -10.53 0.38 4.74
CA VAL A 90 -9.45 0.64 3.78
C VAL A 90 -9.82 0.10 2.39
N HIS A 91 -10.28 -1.14 2.29
CA HIS A 91 -10.68 -1.74 1.02
C HIS A 91 -11.80 -0.95 0.33
N ASN A 92 -12.85 -0.61 1.09
CA ASN A 92 -13.99 0.14 0.56
C ASN A 92 -13.60 1.55 0.07
N SER A 93 -12.57 2.16 0.66
CA SER A 93 -12.05 3.46 0.21
C SER A 93 -11.39 3.38 -1.17
N MET A 94 -10.80 2.24 -1.52
CA MET A 94 -10.05 2.03 -2.77
C MET A 94 -10.92 1.50 -3.92
N VAL A 95 -12.00 0.75 -3.66
CA VAL A 95 -12.81 0.06 -4.69
C VAL A 95 -13.32 1.02 -5.76
N GLY A 96 -13.87 2.16 -5.36
CA GLY A 96 -14.39 3.17 -6.28
C GLY A 96 -13.31 3.78 -7.18
N PRO A 97 -12.22 4.32 -6.62
CA PRO A 97 -11.07 4.82 -7.35
C PRO A 97 -10.45 3.81 -8.32
N VAL A 98 -10.25 2.56 -7.89
CA VAL A 98 -9.72 1.49 -8.76
C VAL A 98 -10.65 1.21 -9.93
N ALA A 99 -11.96 1.14 -9.68
CA ALA A 99 -12.93 0.96 -10.76
C ALA A 99 -12.95 2.16 -11.74
N ASP A 100 -12.75 3.39 -11.24
CA ASP A 100 -12.60 4.58 -12.08
C ASP A 100 -11.32 4.52 -12.93
N TYR A 101 -10.20 4.17 -12.31
CA TYR A 101 -8.92 3.97 -13.00
C TYR A 101 -9.03 2.95 -14.14
N CYS A 102 -9.63 1.78 -13.88
CA CYS A 102 -9.85 0.74 -14.90
C CYS A 102 -10.76 1.18 -16.06
N ARG A 103 -11.65 2.17 -15.83
CA ARG A 103 -12.45 2.77 -16.92
C ARG A 103 -11.67 3.78 -17.76
N ARG A 104 -10.77 4.55 -17.13
CA ARG A 104 -9.93 5.55 -17.82
C ARG A 104 -8.87 4.90 -18.71
N PHE A 105 -8.29 3.83 -18.20
CA PHE A 105 -7.27 3.06 -18.92
C PHE A 105 -7.87 1.70 -19.32
N PRO A 106 -7.71 1.23 -20.56
CA PRO A 106 -8.35 -0.01 -21.04
C PRO A 106 -7.63 -1.26 -20.53
N ILE A 107 -7.50 -1.36 -19.21
CA ILE A 107 -6.81 -2.48 -18.54
C ILE A 107 -7.76 -3.58 -18.06
N GLY A 108 -9.09 -3.38 -18.16
CA GLY A 108 -10.08 -4.34 -17.67
C GLY A 108 -10.20 -4.36 -16.15
N GLU A 109 -10.99 -5.32 -15.64
CA GLU A 109 -11.26 -5.45 -14.21
C GLU A 109 -10.13 -6.20 -13.50
N LEU A 110 -9.61 -5.63 -12.41
CA LEU A 110 -8.62 -6.25 -11.52
C LEU A 110 -9.35 -7.00 -10.40
N LYS A 111 -9.28 -8.34 -10.40
CA LYS A 111 -10.03 -9.22 -9.48
C LYS A 111 -9.22 -9.71 -8.30
N TYR A 112 -7.89 -9.66 -8.41
CA TYR A 112 -7.00 -10.03 -7.32
C TYR A 112 -6.57 -8.76 -6.58
N TRP A 113 -6.82 -8.75 -5.29
CA TRP A 113 -6.33 -7.76 -4.34
C TRP A 113 -5.45 -8.50 -3.36
N GLU A 114 -4.22 -8.07 -3.23
CA GLU A 114 -3.28 -8.69 -2.30
C GLU A 114 -3.67 -8.40 -0.83
N ALA A 115 -2.74 -8.30 0.02
CA ALA A 115 -2.90 -7.83 1.38
C ALA A 115 -2.95 -6.30 1.43
N ASN A 116 -3.54 -5.74 2.45
CA ASN A 116 -3.23 -4.39 2.86
C ASN A 116 -1.92 -4.43 3.66
N ASN A 117 -0.93 -3.68 3.20
CA ASN A 117 0.36 -3.53 3.86
C ASN A 117 0.42 -2.15 4.51
N PHE A 118 0.28 -2.10 5.82
CA PHE A 118 0.39 -0.87 6.62
C PHE A 118 1.85 -0.62 6.93
N ILE A 119 2.37 0.51 6.46
CA ILE A 119 3.77 0.86 6.56
C ILE A 119 3.92 2.13 7.40
N LYS A 120 4.84 2.08 8.37
CA LYS A 120 5.21 3.19 9.25
C LYS A 120 6.67 3.56 9.03
N TYR A 121 6.91 4.83 8.69
CA TYR A 121 8.23 5.40 8.55
C TYR A 121 8.45 6.45 9.64
N GLY A 122 9.52 6.33 10.39
CA GLY A 122 10.05 7.35 11.30
C GLY A 122 11.15 8.19 10.65
N PRO A 123 11.72 9.16 11.38
CA PRO A 123 12.81 9.99 10.88
C PRO A 123 14.00 9.17 10.37
N GLY A 124 14.51 9.53 9.16
CA GLY A 124 15.57 8.83 8.44
C GLY A 124 15.09 7.61 7.62
N GLN A 125 13.95 7.06 7.94
CA GLN A 125 13.43 5.86 7.27
C GLN A 125 12.93 6.15 5.86
N HIS A 126 13.08 5.15 4.97
CA HIS A 126 12.88 5.31 3.53
C HIS A 126 12.66 3.96 2.83
N PHE A 127 12.32 4.03 1.54
CA PHE A 127 12.37 2.89 0.64
C PHE A 127 13.01 3.34 -0.68
N GLN A 128 14.14 2.72 -1.05
CA GLN A 128 14.89 3.04 -2.27
C GLN A 128 14.08 2.75 -3.53
N GLU A 129 14.61 3.18 -4.68
CA GLU A 129 13.96 3.01 -5.97
C GLU A 129 13.70 1.53 -6.27
N HIS A 130 12.44 1.23 -6.58
CA HIS A 130 11.97 -0.10 -6.94
C HIS A 130 10.78 -0.01 -7.89
N THR A 131 10.37 -1.15 -8.41
CA THR A 131 9.08 -1.37 -9.07
C THR A 131 8.32 -2.44 -8.31
N ASP A 132 7.01 -2.33 -8.28
CA ASP A 132 6.16 -3.28 -7.55
C ASP A 132 5.93 -4.58 -8.32
N HIS A 133 6.05 -4.53 -9.65
CA HIS A 133 6.09 -5.72 -10.51
C HIS A 133 7.53 -6.09 -10.84
N GLY A 134 7.89 -7.33 -10.61
CA GLY A 134 9.22 -7.85 -10.92
C GLY A 134 9.22 -9.37 -11.04
N PHE A 135 10.41 -9.97 -11.13
CA PHE A 135 10.52 -11.42 -11.27
C PHE A 135 10.05 -12.19 -10.02
N SER A 136 10.07 -11.56 -8.86
CA SER A 136 9.65 -12.17 -7.59
C SER A 136 8.17 -11.90 -7.24
N TYR A 137 7.50 -11.02 -7.97
CA TYR A 137 6.12 -10.67 -7.69
C TYR A 137 5.41 -10.08 -8.92
N ASN A 138 4.22 -10.57 -9.21
CA ASN A 138 3.34 -10.04 -10.26
C ASN A 138 2.39 -8.99 -9.69
N SER A 139 2.31 -7.83 -10.33
CA SER A 139 1.32 -6.80 -10.03
C SER A 139 1.02 -5.98 -11.29
N THR A 140 -0.23 -5.68 -11.52
CA THR A 140 -0.66 -4.83 -12.65
C THR A 140 -0.79 -3.38 -12.22
N LEU A 141 -1.39 -3.13 -11.05
CA LEU A 141 -1.67 -1.80 -10.52
C LEU A 141 -1.25 -1.72 -9.06
N SER A 142 -0.57 -0.64 -8.71
CA SER A 142 -0.22 -0.27 -7.34
C SER A 142 -1.18 0.76 -6.80
N ALA A 143 -1.67 0.54 -5.59
CA ALA A 143 -2.50 1.45 -4.83
C ALA A 143 -1.76 1.85 -3.55
N VAL A 144 -1.51 3.15 -3.36
CA VAL A 144 -0.82 3.69 -2.18
C VAL A 144 -1.68 4.77 -1.55
N LEU A 145 -2.25 4.46 -0.39
CA LEU A 145 -3.11 5.34 0.39
C LEU A 145 -2.29 5.97 1.53
N TYR A 146 -2.47 7.27 1.74
CA TYR A 146 -1.77 8.05 2.76
C TYR A 146 -2.73 8.50 3.86
N PRO A 147 -2.70 7.87 5.06
CA PRO A 147 -3.60 8.24 6.16
C PRO A 147 -3.32 9.62 6.77
N ASN A 148 -2.08 10.12 6.64
CA ASN A 148 -1.66 11.38 7.25
C ASN A 148 -0.71 12.20 6.37
N ASP A 149 -0.50 13.47 6.74
CA ASP A 149 0.43 14.40 6.10
C ASP A 149 1.17 15.32 7.10
N ASP A 150 1.08 15.01 8.39
CA ASP A 150 1.71 15.74 9.50
C ASP A 150 3.17 15.29 9.77
N TYR A 151 3.93 15.11 8.68
CA TYR A 151 5.37 14.79 8.69
C TYR A 151 6.11 15.63 7.65
N GLU A 152 7.44 15.74 7.78
CA GLU A 152 8.31 16.39 6.79
C GLU A 152 9.18 15.38 6.06
N GLY A 153 9.55 15.69 4.81
CA GLY A 153 10.19 14.75 3.90
C GLY A 153 9.22 13.67 3.43
N GLY A 154 9.72 12.48 3.15
CA GLY A 154 8.91 11.30 2.85
C GLY A 154 8.12 11.37 1.55
N GLU A 155 8.48 12.23 0.60
CA GLU A 155 7.81 12.36 -0.69
C GLU A 155 7.86 11.05 -1.47
N LEU A 156 6.85 10.85 -2.33
CA LEU A 156 6.85 9.80 -3.34
C LEU A 156 7.50 10.36 -4.63
N PHE A 157 8.59 9.75 -5.07
CA PHE A 157 9.34 10.18 -6.25
C PHE A 157 9.31 9.13 -7.34
N PHE A 158 8.87 9.53 -8.54
CA PHE A 158 8.89 8.73 -9.77
C PHE A 158 9.99 9.24 -10.70
N ARG A 159 11.06 8.47 -10.83
CA ARG A 159 12.25 8.91 -11.57
C ARG A 159 12.00 9.16 -13.06
N LEU A 160 11.34 8.22 -13.75
CA LEU A 160 11.15 8.34 -15.20
C LEU A 160 10.15 9.43 -15.57
N GLN A 161 9.21 9.76 -14.69
CA GLN A 161 8.25 10.85 -14.87
C GLN A 161 8.79 12.18 -14.35
N ASN A 162 9.96 12.19 -13.69
CA ASN A 162 10.51 13.34 -13.00
C ASN A 162 9.49 14.03 -12.08
N LEU A 163 8.73 13.22 -11.35
CA LEU A 163 7.60 13.65 -10.51
C LEU A 163 7.93 13.39 -9.05
N THR A 164 7.88 14.46 -8.23
CA THR A 164 7.94 14.38 -6.76
C THR A 164 6.61 14.82 -6.20
N VAL A 165 6.02 14.01 -5.33
CA VAL A 165 4.71 14.27 -4.75
C VAL A 165 4.77 14.20 -3.23
N LYS A 166 4.30 15.25 -2.56
CA LYS A 166 3.95 15.24 -1.14
C LYS A 166 2.45 14.91 -1.06
N ALA A 167 2.14 13.73 -0.52
CA ALA A 167 0.76 13.32 -0.35
C ALA A 167 0.07 14.14 0.75
N LYS A 168 -1.23 14.34 0.61
CA LYS A 168 -2.11 14.87 1.66
C LYS A 168 -2.81 13.72 2.38
N ALA A 169 -3.24 13.99 3.61
CA ALA A 169 -4.04 13.03 4.37
C ALA A 169 -5.30 12.62 3.58
N GLY A 170 -5.51 11.32 3.44
CA GLY A 170 -6.63 10.75 2.68
C GLY A 170 -6.38 10.53 1.19
N ASP A 171 -5.22 10.95 0.65
CA ASP A 171 -4.89 10.76 -0.76
C ASP A 171 -4.62 9.29 -1.10
N LEU A 172 -5.19 8.82 -2.22
CA LEU A 172 -4.90 7.53 -2.82
C LEU A 172 -4.24 7.73 -4.17
N PHE A 173 -3.02 7.21 -4.32
CA PHE A 173 -2.31 7.15 -5.60
C PHE A 173 -2.52 5.80 -6.25
N LEU A 174 -2.86 5.82 -7.54
CA LEU A 174 -2.94 4.65 -8.41
C LEU A 174 -1.97 4.82 -9.59
N PHE A 175 -1.14 3.81 -9.84
CA PHE A 175 -0.19 3.80 -10.94
C PHE A 175 0.18 2.38 -11.38
N PRO A 176 0.60 2.18 -12.67
CA PRO A 176 1.02 0.87 -13.13
C PRO A 176 2.25 0.37 -12.35
N SER A 177 2.24 -0.90 -11.99
CA SER A 177 3.30 -1.49 -11.15
C SER A 177 4.60 -1.81 -11.87
N ASN A 178 4.63 -1.71 -13.22
CA ASN A 178 5.69 -2.22 -14.06
C ASN A 178 6.96 -1.34 -14.08
N PHE A 179 7.98 -1.79 -14.81
CA PHE A 179 9.32 -1.17 -14.90
C PHE A 179 9.34 0.28 -15.44
N MET A 180 8.24 0.76 -16.02
CA MET A 180 8.12 2.16 -16.45
C MET A 180 7.77 3.12 -15.31
N TYR A 181 7.43 2.59 -14.13
CA TYR A 181 7.06 3.38 -12.95
C TYR A 181 7.97 3.08 -11.74
N PRO A 182 9.32 3.17 -11.92
CA PRO A 182 10.23 3.05 -10.79
C PRO A 182 9.98 4.24 -9.85
N HIS A 183 9.82 3.93 -8.59
CA HIS A 183 9.51 4.93 -7.57
C HIS A 183 10.24 4.65 -6.26
N ARG A 184 10.32 5.66 -5.40
CA ARG A 184 10.91 5.56 -4.06
C ARG A 184 10.14 6.41 -3.06
N ALA A 185 10.13 5.97 -1.80
CA ALA A 185 9.75 6.81 -0.68
C ALA A 185 11.01 7.54 -0.17
N MET A 186 11.03 8.86 -0.30
CA MET A 186 12.14 9.69 0.20
C MET A 186 12.25 9.56 1.72
N PRO A 187 13.43 9.81 2.30
CA PRO A 187 13.58 9.80 3.74
C PRO A 187 12.62 10.76 4.43
N VAL A 188 11.99 10.30 5.52
CA VAL A 188 11.22 11.15 6.41
C VAL A 188 12.21 12.01 7.20
N GLU A 189 11.99 13.31 7.24
CA GLU A 189 12.84 14.26 7.98
C GLU A 189 12.40 14.42 9.43
N SER A 190 11.09 14.50 9.66
CA SER A 190 10.48 14.58 10.99
C SER A 190 9.04 14.08 11.01
N GLY A 191 8.55 13.67 12.17
CA GLY A 191 7.23 13.07 12.34
C GLY A 191 7.21 11.59 11.96
N PHE A 192 6.01 11.03 11.84
CA PHE A 192 5.80 9.66 11.37
C PHE A 192 4.91 9.68 10.12
N LYS A 193 5.38 9.05 9.06
CA LYS A 193 4.61 8.86 7.83
C LYS A 193 3.96 7.49 7.85
N TYR A 194 2.67 7.44 7.56
CA TYR A 194 1.94 6.20 7.32
C TYR A 194 1.58 6.08 5.84
N SER A 195 1.65 4.86 5.32
CA SER A 195 1.09 4.51 4.01
C SER A 195 0.47 3.12 4.07
N ILE A 196 -0.58 2.90 3.28
CA ILE A 196 -1.25 1.61 3.14
C ILE A 196 -1.14 1.22 1.67
N VAL A 197 -0.44 0.11 1.42
CA VAL A 197 -0.13 -0.35 0.06
C VAL A 197 -0.88 -1.63 -0.24
N THR A 198 -1.53 -1.66 -1.41
CA THR A 198 -2.21 -2.85 -1.94
C THR A 198 -1.82 -3.03 -3.39
N MET A 199 -1.44 -4.26 -3.75
CA MET A 199 -1.15 -4.65 -5.13
C MET A 199 -2.36 -5.32 -5.75
N LEU A 200 -2.65 -4.99 -7.01
CA LEU A 200 -3.80 -5.52 -7.74
C LEU A 200 -3.36 -6.21 -9.02
N ASP A 201 -4.05 -7.31 -9.35
CA ASP A 201 -3.82 -8.06 -10.58
C ASP A 201 -5.14 -8.66 -11.13
N TYR A 202 -5.08 -9.21 -12.32
CA TYR A 202 -6.24 -9.82 -12.98
C TYR A 202 -6.72 -11.11 -12.32
N SER A 203 -5.81 -11.90 -11.72
CA SER A 203 -6.15 -13.23 -11.23
C SER A 203 -5.22 -13.70 -10.10
N ALA A 204 -5.81 -14.33 -9.07
CA ALA A 204 -5.09 -14.99 -7.99
C ALA A 204 -4.20 -16.16 -8.45
N LYS A 205 -4.45 -16.75 -9.63
CA LYS A 205 -3.67 -17.89 -10.14
C LYS A 205 -2.19 -17.59 -10.40
N PHE A 206 -1.84 -16.31 -10.56
CA PHE A 206 -0.46 -15.84 -10.74
C PHE A 206 0.24 -15.52 -9.41
N HIS A 207 -0.41 -15.82 -8.28
CA HIS A 207 0.04 -15.52 -6.93
C HIS A 207 0.06 -16.78 -6.05
N THR A 208 0.28 -17.93 -6.67
CA THR A 208 0.44 -19.19 -5.94
C THR A 208 1.88 -19.37 -5.48
N PRO A 209 2.13 -20.07 -4.35
CA PRO A 209 3.50 -20.32 -3.87
C PRO A 209 4.40 -20.98 -4.92
N GLU A 210 3.84 -21.85 -5.76
CA GLU A 210 4.57 -22.59 -6.79
C GLU A 210 5.20 -21.63 -7.84
N MET A 211 4.54 -20.51 -8.14
CA MET A 211 5.05 -19.53 -9.10
C MET A 211 6.33 -18.84 -8.63
N TYR A 212 6.61 -18.84 -7.31
CA TYR A 212 7.77 -18.20 -6.73
C TYR A 212 8.95 -19.18 -6.51
N HIS A 213 8.75 -20.47 -6.75
CA HIS A 213 9.77 -21.51 -6.54
C HIS A 213 10.45 -21.99 -7.83
N GLU A 214 9.94 -21.63 -9.01
CA GLU A 214 10.51 -22.08 -10.29
C GLU A 214 11.83 -21.39 -10.71
N THR A 215 12.33 -20.46 -9.95
CA THR A 215 13.57 -19.72 -10.28
C THR A 215 14.83 -20.23 -9.56
N GLY A 216 14.77 -21.42 -9.01
CA GLY A 216 15.88 -22.06 -8.30
C GLY A 216 16.67 -23.05 -9.16
N ASN A 217 17.24 -22.58 -10.30
CA ASN A 217 18.34 -23.26 -11.01
C ASN A 217 19.37 -22.23 -11.44
#